data_d0d6bef2815aed29e9b5d0573d08ee0b
#
_entry.id   d0d6bef2815aed29e9b5d0573d08ee0b
#
_cell.length_a   1.000
_cell.length_b   1.000
_cell.length_c   1.000
_cell.angle_alpha   90.00
_cell.angle_beta   90.00
_cell.angle_gamma   90.00
#
_symmetry.space_group_name_H-M   'P 1'
#
loop_
_entity.id
_entity.type
_entity.pdbx_description
1 polymer ?
#
loop_
_entity_poly.entity_id
_entity_poly.type
_entity_poly.pdbx_seq_one_letter_code
_entity_poly.pdbx_strand_id
1 'polypeptide(L)'
;IAEGLSSFSSEGDTLGDAYEYLIDKFAAGSGKKAGEFYTPHEISNILSGIVTLDSQDPSTGPKKHLASVLDFACGSGSLLLNVRRRMGAQGIGKIYGQEKNVTTYNLARMNMLLHGVKDSEFEIFHGDTLTNDWDMLRETNPAKKPYFDAVVANPPFSYRWNPAEALGED
;
A
#
# COMPACT_ATOMS: atom_id res chain seq x y z
N ILE A 1 15.41 -26.77 -8.82
CA ILE A 1 14.90 -25.51 -8.23
C ILE A 1 15.82 -24.34 -8.61
N ALA A 2 17.15 -24.47 -8.48
CA ALA A 2 18.09 -23.38 -8.82
C ALA A 2 18.12 -23.05 -10.33
N GLU A 3 18.03 -24.05 -11.22
CA GLU A 3 17.95 -23.83 -12.68
C GLU A 3 16.64 -23.19 -13.13
N GLY A 4 15.53 -23.44 -12.44
CA GLY A 4 14.24 -22.79 -12.71
C GLY A 4 14.23 -21.31 -12.37
N LEU A 5 14.97 -20.89 -11.33
CA LEU A 5 15.04 -19.48 -10.92
C LEU A 5 15.97 -18.64 -11.81
N SER A 6 16.97 -19.22 -12.43
CA SER A 6 17.89 -18.50 -13.33
C SER A 6 17.25 -18.11 -14.67
N SER A 7 16.20 -18.83 -15.11
CA SER A 7 15.44 -18.50 -16.32
C SER A 7 14.44 -17.34 -16.14
N PHE A 8 14.18 -16.94 -14.90
CA PHE A 8 13.25 -15.84 -14.59
C PHE A 8 13.91 -14.44 -14.52
N SER A 9 15.21 -14.34 -14.75
CA SER A 9 15.95 -13.10 -14.49
C SER A 9 16.02 -12.11 -15.65
N SER A 10 15.32 -12.29 -16.76
CA SER A 10 15.59 -11.49 -17.95
C SER A 10 14.53 -10.48 -18.39
N GLU A 11 13.29 -10.52 -17.90
CA GLU A 11 12.28 -9.52 -18.29
C GLU A 11 11.26 -9.28 -17.19
N GLY A 12 11.43 -8.20 -16.43
CA GLY A 12 10.40 -7.68 -15.49
C GLY A 12 10.56 -8.17 -14.05
N ASP A 13 9.68 -7.71 -13.22
CA ASP A 13 9.61 -7.94 -11.78
C ASP A 13 9.01 -9.32 -11.43
N THR A 14 9.60 -10.37 -12.01
CA THR A 14 9.04 -11.74 -12.00
C THR A 14 8.92 -12.31 -10.59
N LEU A 15 9.85 -11.96 -9.69
CA LEU A 15 9.82 -12.45 -8.31
C LEU A 15 8.73 -11.74 -7.51
N GLY A 16 8.57 -10.45 -7.69
CA GLY A 16 7.50 -9.67 -7.11
C GLY A 16 6.12 -10.14 -7.60
N ASP A 17 5.95 -10.30 -8.91
CA ASP A 17 4.70 -10.79 -9.50
C ASP A 17 4.34 -12.20 -9.03
N ALA A 18 5.33 -13.10 -8.90
CA ALA A 18 5.13 -14.43 -8.33
C ALA A 18 4.71 -14.36 -6.85
N TYR A 19 5.25 -13.42 -6.09
CA TYR A 19 4.89 -13.20 -4.70
C TYR A 19 3.46 -12.64 -4.57
N GLU A 20 3.07 -11.67 -5.39
CA GLU A 20 1.69 -11.17 -5.43
C GLU A 20 0.69 -12.28 -5.78
N TYR A 21 1.02 -13.13 -6.75
CA TYR A 21 0.21 -14.31 -7.08
C TYR A 21 0.03 -15.25 -5.88
N LEU A 22 1.10 -15.52 -5.12
CA LEU A 22 1.02 -16.35 -3.91
C LEU A 22 0.17 -15.68 -2.82
N ILE A 23 0.27 -14.38 -2.62
CA ILE A 23 -0.58 -13.63 -1.68
C ILE A 23 -2.05 -13.78 -2.07
N ASP A 24 -2.38 -13.60 -3.35
CA ASP A 24 -3.75 -13.76 -3.86
C ASP A 24 -4.30 -15.17 -3.60
N LYS A 25 -3.51 -16.20 -3.91
CA LYS A 25 -3.90 -17.62 -3.65
C LYS A 25 -4.03 -17.93 -2.16
N PHE A 26 -3.16 -17.36 -1.33
CA PHE A 26 -3.24 -17.52 0.12
C PHE A 26 -4.49 -16.84 0.69
N ALA A 27 -4.81 -15.62 0.24
CA ALA A 27 -6.01 -14.91 0.61
C ALA A 27 -7.28 -15.68 0.23
N ALA A 28 -7.33 -16.21 -0.98
CA ALA A 28 -8.47 -17.02 -1.46
C ALA A 28 -8.63 -18.34 -0.69
N GLY A 29 -7.53 -18.98 -0.25
CA GLY A 29 -7.55 -20.26 0.45
C GLY A 29 -7.79 -20.17 1.96
N SER A 30 -7.61 -19.01 2.58
CA SER A 30 -7.65 -18.86 4.04
C SER A 30 -9.08 -18.74 4.62
N GLY A 31 -10.12 -18.73 3.80
CA GLY A 31 -11.53 -18.58 4.24
C GLY A 31 -11.83 -17.24 4.91
N LYS A 32 -10.84 -16.40 5.10
CA LYS A 32 -11.00 -15.01 5.52
C LYS A 32 -11.40 -14.19 4.31
N LYS A 33 -12.27 -13.21 4.50
CA LYS A 33 -12.74 -12.35 3.40
C LYS A 33 -11.53 -11.80 2.66
N ALA A 34 -11.37 -12.15 1.41
CA ALA A 34 -10.21 -11.80 0.58
C ALA A 34 -9.89 -10.28 0.60
N GLY A 35 -10.89 -9.42 0.82
CA GLY A 35 -10.75 -7.98 0.97
C GLY A 35 -10.04 -7.48 2.23
N GLU A 36 -9.71 -8.36 3.19
CA GLU A 36 -8.98 -7.96 4.40
C GLU A 36 -7.45 -7.93 4.20
N PHE A 37 -6.94 -8.57 3.14
CA PHE A 37 -5.50 -8.72 2.92
C PHE A 37 -5.02 -8.22 1.56
N TYR A 38 -5.91 -8.07 0.59
CA TYR A 38 -5.53 -7.84 -0.79
C TYR A 38 -6.60 -7.02 -1.50
N THR A 39 -6.17 -6.01 -2.24
CA THR A 39 -7.05 -5.26 -3.15
C THR A 39 -7.06 -5.94 -4.51
N PRO A 40 -8.20 -6.40 -5.04
CA PRO A 40 -8.26 -7.00 -6.37
C PRO A 40 -7.61 -6.11 -7.43
N HIS A 41 -6.91 -6.75 -8.36
CA HIS A 41 -6.08 -6.06 -9.36
C HIS A 41 -6.85 -5.01 -10.18
N GLU A 42 -8.08 -5.31 -10.56
CA GLU A 42 -8.96 -4.41 -11.32
C GLU A 42 -9.30 -3.16 -10.53
N ILE A 43 -9.64 -3.32 -9.24
CA ILE A 43 -9.95 -2.20 -8.35
C ILE A 43 -8.69 -1.37 -8.10
N SER A 44 -7.57 -2.02 -7.84
CA SER A 44 -6.29 -1.37 -7.65
C SER A 44 -5.85 -0.56 -8.88
N ASN A 45 -6.09 -1.07 -10.09
CA ASN A 45 -5.84 -0.35 -11.34
C ASN A 45 -6.72 0.90 -11.49
N ILE A 46 -7.99 0.82 -11.12
CA ILE A 46 -8.90 1.97 -11.15
C ILE A 46 -8.45 3.03 -10.15
N LEU A 47 -8.23 2.65 -8.89
CA LEU A 47 -7.82 3.56 -7.84
C LEU A 47 -6.48 4.23 -8.16
N SER A 48 -5.48 3.46 -8.58
CA SER A 48 -4.19 4.00 -9.00
C SER A 48 -4.31 4.92 -10.20
N GLY A 49 -5.23 4.60 -11.13
CA GLY A 49 -5.55 5.46 -12.27
C GLY A 49 -6.06 6.83 -11.84
N ILE A 50 -7.00 6.86 -10.90
CA ILE A 50 -7.63 8.11 -10.42
C ILE A 50 -6.62 8.99 -9.69
N VAL A 51 -5.86 8.43 -8.73
CA VAL A 51 -4.97 9.24 -7.86
C VAL A 51 -3.73 9.75 -8.59
N THR A 52 -3.38 9.14 -9.71
CA THR A 52 -2.24 9.59 -10.53
C THR A 52 -2.62 10.61 -11.60
N LEU A 53 -3.91 10.89 -11.79
CA LEU A 53 -4.34 11.99 -12.66
C LEU A 53 -4.07 13.35 -11.98
N ASP A 54 -3.77 14.35 -12.81
CA ASP A 54 -3.75 15.71 -12.32
C ASP A 54 -5.20 16.18 -12.08
N SER A 55 -5.58 16.29 -10.82
CA SER A 55 -6.93 16.72 -10.44
C SER A 55 -7.19 18.19 -10.73
N GLN A 56 -6.15 19.01 -10.91
CA GLN A 56 -6.26 20.43 -11.24
C GLN A 56 -6.46 20.62 -12.75
N ASP A 57 -5.84 19.76 -13.54
CA ASP A 57 -5.99 19.77 -15.01
C ASP A 57 -5.94 18.34 -15.56
N PRO A 58 -7.07 17.62 -15.55
CA PRO A 58 -7.16 16.25 -16.07
C PRO A 58 -6.79 16.12 -17.54
N SER A 59 -6.84 17.22 -18.30
CA SER A 59 -6.48 17.23 -19.72
C SER A 59 -4.99 17.08 -19.96
N THR A 60 -4.16 17.36 -18.96
CA THR A 60 -2.70 17.21 -19.05
C THR A 60 -2.22 15.77 -18.85
N GLY A 61 -3.12 14.86 -18.49
CA GLY A 61 -2.80 13.45 -18.26
C GLY A 61 -2.29 13.17 -16.83
N PRO A 62 -1.52 12.09 -16.65
CA PRO A 62 -1.04 11.70 -15.33
C PRO A 62 -0.02 12.68 -14.76
N LYS A 63 -0.01 12.83 -13.43
CA LYS A 63 1.04 13.57 -12.72
C LYS A 63 2.40 12.98 -13.07
N LYS A 64 3.40 13.87 -13.20
CA LYS A 64 4.78 13.46 -13.50
C LYS A 64 5.52 12.94 -12.27
N HIS A 65 5.14 13.40 -11.08
CA HIS A 65 5.78 13.04 -9.82
C HIS A 65 4.81 13.19 -8.65
N LEU A 66 4.92 12.27 -7.68
CA LEU A 66 4.32 12.35 -6.36
C LEU A 66 5.44 12.36 -5.33
N ALA A 67 5.56 13.40 -4.51
CA ALA A 67 6.56 13.43 -3.45
C ALA A 67 6.30 12.33 -2.42
N SER A 68 5.02 12.04 -2.15
CA SER A 68 4.62 10.98 -1.24
C SER A 68 3.23 10.44 -1.53
N VAL A 69 3.03 9.16 -1.20
CA VAL A 69 1.72 8.48 -1.24
C VAL A 69 1.50 7.74 0.07
N LEU A 70 0.27 7.76 0.58
CA LEU A 70 -0.15 7.05 1.79
C LEU A 70 -1.28 6.06 1.47
N ASP A 71 -1.19 4.86 2.03
CA ASP A 71 -2.30 3.93 2.22
C ASP A 71 -2.44 3.61 3.71
N PHE A 72 -3.50 4.10 4.33
CA PHE A 72 -3.74 3.94 5.77
C PHE A 72 -4.37 2.58 6.17
N ALA A 73 -4.58 1.69 5.21
CA ALA A 73 -5.03 0.30 5.40
C ALA A 73 -4.41 -0.59 4.31
N CYS A 74 -3.07 -0.56 4.25
CA CYS A 74 -2.33 -0.98 3.05
C CYS A 74 -2.40 -2.49 2.75
N GLY A 75 -2.83 -3.31 3.69
CA GLY A 75 -2.87 -4.74 3.48
C GLY A 75 -1.49 -5.29 3.08
N SER A 76 -1.44 -6.02 2.00
CA SER A 76 -0.19 -6.53 1.40
C SER A 76 0.65 -5.48 0.67
N GLY A 77 0.19 -4.22 0.58
CA GLY A 77 0.86 -3.14 -0.15
C GLY A 77 0.65 -3.14 -1.66
N SER A 78 -0.14 -4.06 -2.20
CA SER A 78 -0.35 -4.21 -3.66
C SER A 78 -0.92 -2.95 -4.31
N LEU A 79 -1.82 -2.22 -3.64
CA LEU A 79 -2.37 -0.95 -4.14
C LEU A 79 -1.27 0.11 -4.28
N LEU A 80 -0.39 0.25 -3.28
CA LEU A 80 0.75 1.18 -3.31
C LEU A 80 1.73 0.82 -4.45
N LEU A 81 2.00 -0.47 -4.65
CA LEU A 81 2.84 -0.96 -5.74
C LEU A 81 2.23 -0.66 -7.11
N ASN A 82 0.91 -0.76 -7.26
CA ASN A 82 0.24 -0.38 -8.49
C ASN A 82 0.32 1.13 -8.77
N VAL A 83 0.20 1.98 -7.74
CA VAL A 83 0.46 3.42 -7.89
C VAL A 83 1.90 3.65 -8.37
N ARG A 84 2.88 2.98 -7.74
CA ARG A 84 4.30 3.08 -8.14
C ARG A 84 4.53 2.59 -9.56
N ARG A 85 3.97 1.45 -9.94
CA ARG A 85 4.10 0.90 -11.30
C ARG A 85 3.55 1.88 -12.34
N ARG A 86 2.43 2.53 -12.05
CA ARG A 86 1.81 3.52 -12.94
C ARG A 86 2.61 4.81 -13.07
N MET A 87 3.20 5.28 -11.97
CA MET A 87 4.05 6.48 -11.95
C MET A 87 5.46 6.23 -12.48
N GLY A 88 5.88 4.97 -12.59
CA GLY A 88 7.27 4.59 -12.84
C GLY A 88 8.14 4.66 -11.58
N ALA A 89 9.26 3.94 -11.58
CA ALA A 89 10.11 3.76 -10.40
C ALA A 89 10.64 5.08 -9.80
N GLN A 90 10.80 6.12 -10.60
CA GLN A 90 11.26 7.46 -10.18
C GLN A 90 10.10 8.46 -9.98
N GLY A 91 8.88 8.03 -10.20
CA GLY A 91 7.70 8.90 -10.14
C GLY A 91 7.17 9.14 -8.73
N ILE A 92 7.65 8.40 -7.72
CA ILE A 92 7.25 8.56 -6.31
C ILE A 92 8.50 8.75 -5.46
N GLY A 93 8.48 9.78 -4.61
CA GLY A 93 9.57 10.06 -3.66
C GLY A 93 9.57 9.10 -2.48
N LYS A 94 8.44 8.99 -1.76
CA LYS A 94 8.32 8.05 -0.63
C LYS A 94 6.92 7.44 -0.54
N ILE A 95 6.87 6.16 -0.20
CA ILE A 95 5.66 5.37 -0.01
C ILE A 95 5.43 5.17 1.49
N TYR A 96 4.21 5.45 1.96
CA TYR A 96 3.81 5.24 3.32
C TYR A 96 2.62 4.27 3.36
N GLY A 97 2.67 3.32 4.28
CA GLY A 97 1.57 2.40 4.53
C GLY A 97 1.33 2.20 6.01
N GLN A 98 0.08 1.92 6.39
CA GLN A 98 -0.26 1.50 7.74
C GLN A 98 -1.07 0.22 7.70
N GLU A 99 -0.71 -0.75 8.55
CA GLU A 99 -1.39 -2.03 8.65
C GLU A 99 -1.45 -2.51 10.09
N LYS A 100 -2.65 -2.89 10.53
CA LYS A 100 -2.90 -3.36 11.90
C LYS A 100 -2.45 -4.80 12.13
N ASN A 101 -2.62 -5.67 11.14
CA ASN A 101 -2.27 -7.08 11.27
C ASN A 101 -0.77 -7.29 11.04
N VAL A 102 -0.07 -7.83 12.04
CA VAL A 102 1.38 -8.02 11.99
C VAL A 102 1.83 -8.94 10.84
N THR A 103 1.06 -9.97 10.52
CA THR A 103 1.38 -10.87 9.41
C THR A 103 1.28 -10.14 8.08
N THR A 104 0.19 -9.41 7.87
CA THR A 104 -0.04 -8.63 6.65
C THR A 104 0.94 -7.46 6.53
N TYR A 105 1.29 -6.81 7.65
CA TYR A 105 2.37 -5.82 7.72
C TYR A 105 3.71 -6.37 7.22
N ASN A 106 4.09 -7.58 7.66
CA ASN A 106 5.32 -8.24 7.20
C ASN A 106 5.24 -8.61 5.71
N LEU A 107 4.07 -9.05 5.25
CA LEU A 107 3.84 -9.32 3.81
C LEU A 107 4.01 -8.05 2.99
N ALA A 108 3.47 -6.92 3.44
CA ALA A 108 3.61 -5.64 2.75
C ALA A 108 5.07 -5.22 2.60
N ARG A 109 5.85 -5.29 3.68
CA ARG A 109 7.28 -4.95 3.65
C ARG A 109 8.07 -5.86 2.69
N MET A 110 7.81 -7.17 2.75
CA MET A 110 8.44 -8.11 1.84
C MET A 110 8.05 -7.83 0.39
N ASN A 111 6.78 -7.51 0.15
CA ASN A 111 6.27 -7.17 -1.18
C ASN A 111 6.99 -5.94 -1.75
N MET A 112 7.15 -4.87 -0.96
CA MET A 112 7.92 -3.69 -1.38
C MET A 112 9.35 -4.06 -1.80
N LEU A 113 10.06 -4.83 -0.97
CA LEU A 113 11.45 -5.23 -1.24
C LEU A 113 11.57 -6.10 -2.49
N LEU A 114 10.66 -7.06 -2.68
CA LEU A 114 10.66 -7.96 -3.83
C LEU A 114 10.36 -7.23 -5.14
N HIS A 115 9.62 -6.14 -5.09
CA HIS A 115 9.38 -5.22 -6.22
C HIS A 115 10.47 -4.14 -6.36
N GLY A 116 11.62 -4.31 -5.71
CA GLY A 116 12.77 -3.42 -5.86
C GLY A 116 12.58 -2.03 -5.26
N VAL A 117 11.63 -1.84 -4.36
CA VAL A 117 11.50 -0.60 -3.59
C VAL A 117 12.60 -0.61 -2.52
N LYS A 118 13.46 0.38 -2.51
CA LYS A 118 14.52 0.46 -1.49
C LYS A 118 13.92 0.76 -0.12
N ASP A 119 14.54 0.24 0.93
CA ASP A 119 14.10 0.47 2.31
C ASP A 119 13.96 1.96 2.68
N SER A 120 14.78 2.82 2.10
CA SER A 120 14.69 4.28 2.26
C SER A 120 13.51 4.92 1.52
N GLU A 121 12.92 4.24 0.54
CA GLU A 121 11.84 4.75 -0.33
C GLU A 121 10.45 4.40 0.21
N PHE A 122 10.34 3.56 1.24
CA PHE A 122 9.06 3.25 1.86
C PHE A 122 9.12 3.22 3.39
N GLU A 123 7.96 3.35 4.00
CA GLU A 123 7.75 3.18 5.42
C GLU A 123 6.39 2.54 5.64
N ILE A 124 6.37 1.30 6.12
CA ILE A 124 5.15 0.62 6.53
C ILE A 124 5.11 0.61 8.04
N PHE A 125 4.08 1.21 8.62
CA PHE A 125 3.86 1.28 10.05
C PHE A 125 2.91 0.16 10.50
N HIS A 126 3.29 -0.54 11.57
CA HIS A 126 2.42 -1.51 12.22
C HIS A 126 1.60 -0.83 13.30
N GLY A 127 0.31 -0.61 13.03
CA GLY A 127 -0.58 0.07 13.97
C GLY A 127 -2.01 0.18 13.46
N ASP A 128 -2.91 0.52 14.37
CA ASP A 128 -4.34 0.71 14.08
C ASP A 128 -4.61 2.16 13.68
N THR A 129 -5.09 2.34 12.46
CA THR A 129 -5.45 3.66 11.93
C THR A 129 -6.60 4.33 12.73
N LEU A 130 -7.51 3.53 13.29
CA LEU A 130 -8.64 4.04 14.06
C LEU A 130 -8.23 4.60 15.42
N THR A 131 -7.17 4.06 16.04
CA THR A 131 -6.59 4.59 17.27
C THR A 131 -5.51 5.63 17.01
N ASN A 132 -5.12 5.79 15.75
CA ASN A 132 -4.12 6.74 15.28
C ASN A 132 -2.78 6.61 16.05
N ASP A 133 -2.23 5.39 16.09
CA ASP A 133 -1.02 5.07 16.86
C ASP A 133 0.27 5.59 16.21
N TRP A 134 0.22 6.03 14.98
CA TRP A 134 1.39 6.52 14.25
C TRP A 134 1.68 7.98 14.59
N ASP A 135 2.75 8.23 15.33
CA ASP A 135 3.12 9.57 15.80
C ASP A 135 3.20 10.61 14.68
N MET A 136 3.67 10.21 13.51
CA MET A 136 3.73 11.08 12.35
C MET A 136 2.34 11.65 11.98
N LEU A 137 1.29 10.83 12.04
CA LEU A 137 -0.08 11.24 11.73
C LEU A 137 -0.76 11.97 12.89
N ARG A 138 -0.23 11.83 14.12
CA ARG A 138 -0.73 12.50 15.33
C ARG A 138 -0.19 13.92 15.51
N GLU A 139 0.75 14.36 14.67
CA GLU A 139 1.32 15.70 14.75
C GLU A 139 0.21 16.77 14.69
N THR A 140 0.13 17.60 15.73
CA THR A 140 -0.89 18.66 15.85
C THR A 140 -0.42 20.00 15.32
N ASN A 141 0.90 20.21 15.21
CA ASN A 141 1.43 21.43 14.64
C ASN A 141 1.24 21.47 13.12
N PRO A 142 0.45 22.39 12.57
CA PRO A 142 0.18 22.45 11.14
C PRO A 142 1.44 22.56 10.27
N ALA A 143 2.50 23.21 10.79
CA ALA A 143 3.76 23.40 10.07
C ALA A 143 4.59 22.13 9.98
N LYS A 144 4.28 21.11 10.81
CA LYS A 144 5.00 19.82 10.87
C LYS A 144 4.14 18.65 10.41
N LYS A 145 2.84 18.87 10.18
CA LYS A 145 1.96 17.81 9.68
C LYS A 145 2.49 17.25 8.37
N PRO A 146 2.51 15.91 8.22
CA PRO A 146 2.87 15.30 6.95
C PRO A 146 1.86 15.69 5.88
N TYR A 147 2.35 15.91 4.68
CA TYR A 147 1.56 16.14 3.50
C TYR A 147 1.77 14.99 2.54
N PHE A 148 0.69 14.45 1.99
CA PHE A 148 0.74 13.39 0.99
C PHE A 148 0.13 13.90 -0.31
N ASP A 149 0.83 13.73 -1.43
CA ASP A 149 0.32 14.12 -2.74
C ASP A 149 -0.82 13.22 -3.22
N ALA A 150 -0.85 11.99 -2.70
CA ALA A 150 -1.94 11.06 -2.92
C ALA A 150 -2.21 10.23 -1.66
N VAL A 151 -3.49 9.99 -1.39
CA VAL A 151 -3.94 9.04 -0.36
C VAL A 151 -4.86 8.04 -1.03
N VAL A 152 -4.56 6.77 -0.84
CA VAL A 152 -5.35 5.65 -1.36
C VAL A 152 -5.66 4.70 -0.22
N ALA A 153 -6.79 4.02 -0.27
CA ALA A 153 -7.06 2.91 0.64
C ALA A 153 -8.21 2.04 0.14
N ASN A 154 -8.15 0.76 0.47
CA ASN A 154 -9.27 -0.16 0.42
C ASN A 154 -9.44 -0.79 1.82
N PRO A 155 -10.03 -0.08 2.79
CA PRO A 155 -10.16 -0.56 4.15
C PRO A 155 -11.11 -1.76 4.23
N PRO A 156 -10.96 -2.63 5.24
CA PRO A 156 -11.81 -3.79 5.41
C PRO A 156 -13.27 -3.39 5.62
N PHE A 157 -14.19 -4.09 4.93
CA PHE A 157 -15.62 -3.89 5.06
C PHE A 157 -16.16 -4.60 6.31
N SER A 158 -17.18 -4.04 6.94
CA SER A 158 -17.89 -4.65 8.07
C SER A 158 -17.02 -4.87 9.32
N TYR A 159 -15.95 -4.10 9.49
CA TYR A 159 -15.21 -4.08 10.74
C TYR A 159 -16.08 -3.44 11.84
N ARG A 160 -16.38 -4.21 12.88
CA ARG A 160 -17.07 -3.66 14.05
C ARG A 160 -16.09 -2.86 14.87
N TRP A 161 -16.33 -1.57 14.98
CA TRP A 161 -15.55 -0.66 15.80
C TRP A 161 -16.40 -0.12 16.93
N ASN A 162 -15.88 -0.21 18.16
CA ASN A 162 -16.48 0.40 19.34
C ASN A 162 -15.67 1.65 19.70
N PRO A 163 -16.17 2.86 19.45
CA PRO A 163 -15.42 4.09 19.70
C PRO A 163 -14.99 4.26 21.16
N ALA A 164 -15.89 3.98 22.12
CA ALA A 164 -15.60 4.14 23.53
C ALA A 164 -14.43 3.25 24.01
N GLU A 165 -14.46 1.98 23.59
CA GLU A 165 -13.39 1.03 23.92
C GLU A 165 -12.06 1.40 23.24
N ALA A 166 -12.12 1.82 21.97
CA ALA A 166 -10.92 2.15 21.20
C ALA A 166 -10.26 3.47 21.65
N LEU A 167 -11.03 4.43 22.15
CA LEU A 167 -10.54 5.75 22.56
C LEU A 167 -10.29 5.84 24.08
N GLY A 168 -10.58 4.78 24.85
CA GLY A 168 -10.40 4.76 26.29
C GLY A 168 -11.36 5.69 27.05
N GLU A 169 -12.50 6.02 26.45
CA GLU A 169 -13.58 6.74 27.09
C GLU A 169 -14.48 5.72 27.82
N ASP A 170 -14.37 5.67 29.16
CA ASP A 170 -15.27 4.92 30.03
C ASP A 170 -16.60 5.64 30.24
#